data_e229b4db212e7c9a51dffa332f9a1aef
#
_entry.id   e229b4db212e7c9a51dffa332f9a1aef
#
_cell.length_a   1.000
_cell.length_b   1.000
_cell.length_c   1.000
_cell.angle_alpha   90.00
_cell.angle_beta   90.00
_cell.angle_gamma   90.00
#
_symmetry.space_group_name_H-M   'P 1'
#
loop_
_entity.id
_entity.type
_entity.pdbx_description
1 polymer ?
#
loop_
_entity_poly.entity_id
_entity_poly.type
_entity_poly.pdbx_seq_one_letter_code
_entity_poly.pdbx_strand_id
1 'polypeptide(L)'
;MVKVKAQFKRRSTANNVEIHIPVPDDADTPKFRAAIGSVVYAPEKSAMVWKIKQLGGGKEFLMRAHFGLPSVKSEDAVDRRTPISIKFEIPYFTVSGIQVRYLKIVEKSGYQALPWVRYITQHGEYDLRTQSEKPSARLAPFSA
;
A
#
# COMPACT_ATOMS: atom_id res chain seq x y z
N MET A 1 -5.31 -9.35 10.21
CA MET A 1 -4.73 -8.12 10.78
C MET A 1 -3.77 -7.51 9.78
N VAL A 2 -3.92 -6.22 9.49
CA VAL A 2 -3.05 -5.48 8.58
C VAL A 2 -2.43 -4.31 9.33
N LYS A 3 -1.11 -4.17 9.19
CA LYS A 3 -0.33 -3.09 9.76
C LYS A 3 0.27 -2.27 8.62
N VAL A 4 0.07 -0.96 8.65
CA VAL A 4 0.72 -0.01 7.76
C VAL A 4 1.75 0.80 8.53
N LYS A 5 2.93 0.93 7.96
CA LYS A 5 4.02 1.72 8.53
C LYS A 5 4.58 2.67 7.48
N ALA A 6 4.62 3.94 7.81
CA ALA A 6 5.23 4.95 6.97
C ALA A 6 6.73 5.05 7.26
N GLN A 7 7.56 4.50 6.37
CA GLN A 7 9.02 4.47 6.52
C GLN A 7 9.73 5.66 5.86
N PHE A 8 9.04 6.74 5.66
CA PHE A 8 9.61 7.97 5.14
C PHE A 8 9.76 9.03 6.24
N LYS A 9 10.41 10.13 5.92
CA LYS A 9 10.74 11.19 6.87
C LYS A 9 9.51 11.75 7.58
N ARG A 10 9.63 12.05 8.87
CA ARG A 10 8.54 12.56 9.71
C ARG A 10 7.87 13.83 9.19
N ARG A 11 8.60 14.67 8.46
CA ARG A 11 8.07 15.88 7.83
C ARG A 11 7.28 15.64 6.56
N SER A 12 7.31 14.43 6.02
CA SER A 12 6.53 14.04 4.85
C SER A 12 5.23 13.38 5.29
N THR A 13 4.19 13.56 4.49
CA THR A 13 2.87 12.97 4.73
C THR A 13 2.36 12.34 3.45
N ALA A 14 1.92 11.10 3.53
CA ALA A 14 1.20 10.46 2.44
C ALA A 14 -0.28 10.83 2.52
N ASN A 15 -0.82 11.34 1.42
CA ASN A 15 -2.21 11.75 1.30
C ASN A 15 -3.01 10.70 0.54
N ASN A 16 -4.30 10.62 0.84
CA ASN A 16 -5.24 9.76 0.11
C ASN A 16 -4.75 8.31 -0.01
N VAL A 17 -4.30 7.77 1.11
CA VAL A 17 -3.82 6.38 1.17
C VAL A 17 -5.00 5.44 1.09
N GLU A 18 -4.95 4.51 0.14
CA GLU A 18 -5.91 3.42 0.00
C GLU A 18 -5.20 2.08 0.03
N ILE A 19 -5.60 1.23 0.94
CA ILE A 19 -5.07 -0.13 1.07
C ILE A 19 -6.16 -1.09 0.66
N HIS A 20 -5.97 -1.76 -0.48
CA HIS A 20 -6.88 -2.74 -1.02
C HIS A 20 -6.47 -4.13 -0.56
N ILE A 21 -7.27 -4.73 0.30
CA ILE A 21 -7.01 -6.03 0.90
C ILE A 21 -7.94 -7.05 0.26
N PRO A 22 -7.44 -8.00 -0.53
CA PRO A 22 -8.29 -9.01 -1.16
C PRO A 22 -8.90 -9.93 -0.11
N VAL A 23 -10.16 -10.26 -0.31
CA VAL A 23 -10.90 -11.23 0.49
C VAL A 23 -11.51 -12.29 -0.43
N PRO A 24 -11.76 -13.51 0.04
CA PRO A 24 -12.44 -14.52 -0.75
C PRO A 24 -13.83 -14.05 -1.20
N ASP A 25 -14.27 -14.47 -2.39
CA ASP A 25 -15.56 -14.08 -2.98
C ASP A 25 -16.77 -14.51 -2.13
N ASP A 26 -16.63 -15.57 -1.37
CA ASP A 26 -17.64 -16.17 -0.50
C ASP A 26 -17.54 -15.74 0.96
N ALA A 27 -16.72 -14.73 1.24
CA ALA A 27 -16.60 -14.20 2.59
C ALA A 27 -17.93 -13.56 3.05
N ASP A 28 -18.34 -13.89 4.26
CA ASP A 28 -19.43 -13.20 4.93
C ASP A 28 -19.06 -11.73 5.15
N THR A 29 -20.08 -10.87 5.35
CA THR A 29 -19.87 -9.46 5.63
C THR A 29 -18.82 -9.27 6.73
N PRO A 30 -17.64 -8.71 6.43
CA PRO A 30 -16.59 -8.59 7.41
C PRO A 30 -16.93 -7.56 8.47
N LYS A 31 -16.49 -7.85 9.69
CA LYS A 31 -16.45 -6.88 10.78
C LYS A 31 -15.02 -6.38 10.90
N PHE A 32 -14.84 -5.08 10.95
CA PHE A 32 -13.51 -4.49 10.97
C PHE A 32 -13.39 -3.36 11.98
N ARG A 33 -12.17 -3.18 12.47
CA ARG A 33 -11.79 -2.13 13.39
C ARG A 33 -10.44 -1.56 12.97
N ALA A 34 -10.41 -0.27 12.69
CA ALA A 34 -9.19 0.43 12.30
C ALA A 34 -8.82 1.48 13.36
N ALA A 35 -7.52 1.61 13.61
CA ALA A 35 -6.98 2.64 14.52
C ALA A 35 -7.11 4.04 13.93
N ILE A 36 -7.11 4.17 12.61
CA ILE A 36 -7.24 5.42 11.86
C ILE A 36 -7.97 5.19 10.55
N GLY A 37 -8.62 6.22 10.05
CA GLY A 37 -9.31 6.17 8.77
C GLY A 37 -10.61 5.37 8.79
N SER A 38 -11.04 4.96 7.63
CA SER A 38 -12.26 4.17 7.43
C SER A 38 -12.00 2.93 6.59
N VAL A 39 -12.73 1.87 6.88
CA VAL A 39 -12.68 0.63 6.10
C VAL A 39 -14.04 0.40 5.47
N VAL A 40 -14.03 0.08 4.19
CA VAL A 40 -15.24 -0.25 3.42
C VAL A 40 -15.06 -1.61 2.78
N TYR A 41 -16.07 -2.45 2.86
CA TYR A 41 -16.13 -3.69 2.11
C TYR A 41 -16.71 -3.45 0.73
N ALA A 42 -15.98 -3.84 -0.31
CA ALA A 42 -16.37 -3.75 -1.71
C ALA A 42 -16.54 -5.15 -2.29
N PRO A 43 -17.75 -5.75 -2.21
CA PRO A 43 -17.97 -7.11 -2.71
C PRO A 43 -17.77 -7.24 -4.21
N GLU A 44 -18.03 -6.20 -4.98
CA GLU A 44 -17.80 -6.17 -6.43
C GLU A 44 -16.31 -6.31 -6.81
N LYS A 45 -15.43 -5.96 -5.91
CA LYS A 45 -13.97 -6.08 -6.07
C LYS A 45 -13.37 -7.23 -5.27
N SER A 46 -14.19 -7.94 -4.52
CA SER A 46 -13.74 -8.96 -3.55
C SER A 46 -12.61 -8.45 -2.66
N ALA A 47 -12.79 -7.24 -2.13
CA ALA A 47 -11.76 -6.56 -1.36
C ALA A 47 -12.35 -5.69 -0.26
N MET A 48 -11.57 -5.51 0.80
CA MET A 48 -11.75 -4.45 1.77
C MET A 48 -10.84 -3.29 1.41
N VAL A 49 -11.33 -2.07 1.47
CA VAL A 49 -10.56 -0.86 1.20
C VAL A 49 -10.42 -0.05 2.48
N TRP A 50 -9.19 0.06 2.96
CA TRP A 50 -8.86 0.90 4.10
C TRP A 50 -8.36 2.25 3.58
N LYS A 51 -9.13 3.31 3.87
CA LYS A 51 -8.85 4.67 3.43
C LYS A 51 -8.30 5.50 4.59
N ILE A 52 -7.15 6.09 4.38
CA ILE A 52 -6.50 6.99 5.31
C ILE A 52 -6.24 8.32 4.60
N LYS A 53 -6.81 9.42 5.09
CA LYS A 53 -6.63 10.73 4.44
C LYS A 53 -5.18 11.21 4.50
N GLN A 54 -4.54 11.07 5.63
CA GLN A 54 -3.17 11.50 5.86
C GLN A 54 -2.43 10.51 6.75
N LEU A 55 -1.31 10.02 6.25
CA LEU A 55 -0.40 9.15 6.98
C LEU A 55 0.94 9.85 7.13
N GLY A 56 1.24 10.30 8.34
CA GLY A 56 2.50 10.96 8.65
C GLY A 56 3.70 10.02 8.65
N GLY A 57 4.85 10.52 8.21
CA GLY A 57 6.10 9.75 8.22
C GLY A 57 6.46 9.24 9.61
N GLY A 58 6.96 8.02 9.68
CA GLY A 58 7.32 7.33 10.91
C GLY A 58 6.15 6.78 11.73
N LYS A 59 4.92 7.02 11.33
CA LYS A 59 3.73 6.51 12.02
C LYS A 59 3.35 5.11 11.56
N GLU A 60 2.70 4.38 12.45
CA GLU A 60 2.28 3.00 12.26
C GLU A 60 0.87 2.81 12.80
N PHE A 61 0.01 2.16 12.02
CA PHE A 61 -1.37 1.90 12.41
C PHE A 61 -1.80 0.48 12.07
N LEU A 62 -2.75 -0.03 12.82
CA LEU A 62 -3.31 -1.36 12.70
C LEU A 62 -4.77 -1.33 12.29
N MET A 63 -5.15 -2.27 11.44
CA MET A 63 -6.52 -2.61 11.13
C MET A 63 -6.76 -4.09 11.38
N ARG A 64 -7.86 -4.42 12.02
CA ARG A 64 -8.30 -5.79 12.24
C ARG A 64 -9.61 -6.02 11.53
N ALA A 65 -9.70 -7.12 10.82
CA ALA A 65 -10.93 -7.56 10.20
C ALA A 65 -11.18 -9.02 10.56
N HIS A 66 -12.46 -9.34 10.73
CA HIS A 66 -12.92 -10.71 10.94
C HIS A 66 -14.07 -11.00 9.99
N PHE A 67 -13.99 -12.11 9.29
CA PHE A 67 -15.02 -12.57 8.38
C PHE A 67 -15.09 -14.09 8.40
N GLY A 68 -16.29 -14.61 8.17
CA GLY A 68 -16.52 -16.04 8.02
C GLY A 68 -16.23 -16.50 6.60
N LEU A 69 -15.75 -17.73 6.47
CA LEU A 69 -15.52 -18.39 5.19
C LEU A 69 -16.37 -19.67 5.14
N PRO A 70 -17.62 -19.60 4.64
CA PRO A 70 -18.52 -20.75 4.68
C PRO A 70 -18.08 -21.93 3.79
N SER A 71 -17.23 -21.70 2.81
CA SER A 71 -16.81 -22.70 1.81
C SER A 71 -15.34 -23.11 1.86
N VAL A 72 -14.67 -22.99 3.01
CA VAL A 72 -13.27 -23.44 3.15
C VAL A 72 -13.20 -24.96 3.07
N LYS A 73 -13.28 -25.49 1.87
CA LYS A 73 -13.02 -26.93 1.60
C LYS A 73 -12.09 -27.18 0.43
N SER A 74 -11.68 -26.18 -0.31
CA SER A 74 -10.82 -26.39 -1.46
C SER A 74 -9.44 -25.85 -1.22
N GLU A 75 -8.47 -26.74 -1.24
CA GLU A 75 -7.05 -26.40 -1.37
C GLU A 75 -6.78 -25.53 -2.61
N ASP A 76 -7.68 -25.54 -3.58
CA ASP A 76 -7.62 -24.75 -4.81
C ASP A 76 -7.87 -23.24 -4.58
N ALA A 77 -8.49 -22.84 -3.49
CA ALA A 77 -8.70 -21.43 -3.15
C ALA A 77 -7.40 -20.70 -2.73
N VAL A 78 -6.35 -21.48 -2.46
CA VAL A 78 -5.06 -20.95 -1.97
C VAL A 78 -4.24 -20.29 -3.09
N ASP A 79 -4.54 -20.60 -4.35
CA ASP A 79 -3.67 -20.20 -5.47
C ASP A 79 -4.04 -18.86 -6.12
N ARG A 80 -5.16 -18.23 -5.73
CA ARG A 80 -5.53 -16.89 -6.18
C ARG A 80 -4.99 -15.83 -5.24
N ARG A 81 -3.69 -15.70 -5.19
CA ARG A 81 -3.04 -14.71 -4.33
C ARG A 81 -2.99 -13.36 -5.00
N THR A 82 -4.13 -12.69 -4.96
CA THR A 82 -4.15 -11.27 -5.29
C THR A 82 -3.32 -10.52 -4.23
N PRO A 83 -2.36 -9.71 -4.63
CA PRO A 83 -1.57 -8.96 -3.66
C PRO A 83 -2.41 -7.91 -2.95
N ILE A 84 -1.97 -7.52 -1.75
CA ILE A 84 -2.46 -6.31 -1.12
C ILE A 84 -1.85 -5.14 -1.88
N SER A 85 -2.67 -4.25 -2.40
CA SER A 85 -2.20 -3.06 -3.12
C SER A 85 -2.42 -1.81 -2.30
N ILE A 86 -1.49 -0.89 -2.37
CA ILE A 86 -1.52 0.38 -1.66
C ILE A 86 -1.36 1.50 -2.68
N LYS A 87 -2.30 2.46 -2.66
CA LYS A 87 -2.24 3.68 -3.45
C LYS A 87 -2.03 4.87 -2.52
N PHE A 88 -1.16 5.78 -2.90
CA PHE A 88 -0.82 6.92 -2.08
C PHE A 88 -0.28 8.09 -2.91
N GLU A 89 -0.25 9.26 -2.30
CA GLU A 89 0.32 10.48 -2.85
C GLU A 89 1.19 11.15 -1.79
N ILE A 90 2.43 11.50 -2.14
CA ILE A 90 3.33 12.18 -1.21
C ILE A 90 3.85 13.46 -1.89
N PRO A 91 3.45 14.66 -1.43
CA PRO A 91 3.97 15.91 -1.93
C PRO A 91 5.43 16.13 -1.51
N TYR A 92 6.18 16.82 -2.33
CA TYR A 92 7.60 17.16 -2.11
C TYR A 92 8.51 15.94 -1.91
N PHE A 93 8.20 14.84 -2.59
CA PHE A 93 8.93 13.59 -2.47
C PHE A 93 9.00 12.85 -3.81
N THR A 94 10.16 12.25 -4.10
CA THR A 94 10.32 11.29 -5.20
C THR A 94 10.95 10.01 -4.68
N VAL A 95 10.38 8.87 -5.03
CA VAL A 95 10.93 7.55 -4.68
C VAL A 95 12.27 7.30 -5.36
N SER A 96 12.41 7.78 -6.61
CA SER A 96 13.63 7.63 -7.40
C SER A 96 14.84 8.42 -6.89
N GLY A 97 14.61 9.46 -6.08
CA GLY A 97 15.65 10.39 -5.67
C GLY A 97 16.16 11.30 -6.79
N ILE A 98 15.47 11.33 -7.93
CA ILE A 98 15.81 12.22 -9.04
C ILE A 98 15.73 13.67 -8.59
N GLN A 99 16.78 14.43 -8.86
CA GLN A 99 16.87 15.85 -8.58
C GLN A 99 17.25 16.62 -9.83
N VAL A 100 16.58 17.76 -10.05
CA VAL A 100 16.96 18.72 -11.08
C VAL A 100 18.06 19.61 -10.50
N ARG A 101 19.26 19.50 -11.04
CA ARG A 101 20.42 20.31 -10.60
C ARG A 101 20.41 21.71 -11.16
N TYR A 102 19.90 21.86 -12.37
CA TYR A 102 19.88 23.14 -13.09
C TYR A 102 18.67 23.26 -13.97
N LEU A 103 18.02 24.41 -13.91
CA LEU A 103 16.89 24.76 -14.75
C LEU A 103 17.01 26.22 -15.15
N LYS A 104 17.07 26.47 -16.46
CA LYS A 104 17.09 27.81 -17.04
C LYS A 104 15.86 28.01 -17.92
N ILE A 105 15.19 29.14 -17.72
CA ILE A 105 14.07 29.55 -18.56
C ILE A 105 14.57 30.66 -19.45
N VAL A 106 14.45 30.48 -20.78
CA VAL A 106 14.77 31.48 -21.77
C VAL A 106 13.48 32.10 -22.28
N GLU A 107 13.26 33.36 -21.93
CA GLU A 107 12.07 34.12 -22.31
C GLU A 107 12.45 35.23 -23.32
N LYS A 108 11.87 35.16 -24.52
CA LYS A 108 12.18 36.09 -25.61
C LYS A 108 11.46 37.42 -25.47
N SER A 109 10.41 37.52 -24.67
CA SER A 109 9.58 38.73 -24.52
C SER A 109 10.11 39.73 -23.48
N GLY A 110 11.27 39.48 -22.88
CA GLY A 110 11.89 40.35 -21.89
C GLY A 110 11.35 40.22 -20.46
N TYR A 111 10.42 39.31 -20.20
CA TYR A 111 9.98 39.01 -18.83
C TYR A 111 11.03 38.21 -18.07
N GLN A 112 11.24 38.60 -16.83
CA GLN A 112 12.10 37.81 -15.93
C GLN A 112 11.32 36.62 -15.40
N ALA A 113 11.66 35.41 -15.88
CA ALA A 113 11.10 34.16 -15.41
C ALA A 113 12.05 33.51 -14.39
N LEU A 114 11.55 33.27 -13.18
CA LEU A 114 12.29 32.57 -12.13
C LEU A 114 11.98 31.06 -12.16
N PRO A 115 12.97 30.22 -12.38
CA PRO A 115 12.76 28.76 -12.36
C PRO A 115 12.56 28.25 -10.94
N TRP A 116 11.64 27.31 -10.77
CA TRP A 116 11.48 26.53 -9.56
C TRP A 116 11.06 25.11 -9.88
N VAL A 117 11.35 24.19 -8.99
CA VAL A 117 11.05 22.78 -9.17
C VAL A 117 10.28 22.26 -7.96
N ARG A 118 9.23 21.53 -8.23
CA ARG A 118 8.43 20.85 -7.24
C ARG A 118 8.41 19.36 -7.53
N TYR A 119 8.75 18.56 -6.53
CA TYR A 119 8.70 17.11 -6.62
C TYR A 119 7.44 16.58 -5.94
N ILE A 120 6.73 15.69 -6.62
CA ILE A 120 5.53 15.05 -6.10
C ILE A 120 5.55 13.58 -6.51
N THR A 121 5.36 12.69 -5.56
CA THR A 121 4.94 11.33 -5.85
C THR A 121 3.42 11.32 -5.93
N GLN A 122 2.91 11.34 -7.14
CA GLN A 122 1.50 11.25 -7.48
C GLN A 122 1.20 9.83 -7.94
N HIS A 123 0.12 9.23 -7.51
CA HIS A 123 -0.24 7.85 -7.90
C HIS A 123 0.83 6.80 -7.57
N GLY A 124 1.49 6.95 -6.43
CA GLY A 124 2.35 5.88 -5.92
C GLY A 124 1.56 4.60 -5.69
N GLU A 125 2.11 3.48 -6.16
CA GLU A 125 1.51 2.15 -5.99
C GLU A 125 2.52 1.21 -5.37
N TYR A 126 2.05 0.33 -4.49
CA TYR A 126 2.87 -0.69 -3.86
C TYR A 126 2.05 -1.97 -3.70
N ASP A 127 2.63 -3.09 -4.07
CA ASP A 127 2.03 -4.40 -3.93
C ASP A 127 2.76 -5.25 -2.91
N LEU A 128 2.03 -5.80 -1.96
CA LEU A 128 2.52 -6.79 -1.01
C LEU A 128 1.94 -8.16 -1.33
N ARG A 129 2.78 -9.07 -1.78
CA ARG A 129 2.42 -10.47 -2.01
C ARG A 129 2.70 -11.28 -0.76
N THR A 130 1.67 -11.94 -0.24
CA THR A 130 1.85 -12.91 0.83
C THR A 130 2.33 -14.23 0.23
N GLN A 131 3.48 -14.71 0.70
CA GLN A 131 3.95 -16.05 0.36
C GLN A 131 3.31 -17.04 1.33
N SER A 132 2.81 -18.20 0.83
CA SER A 132 2.62 -19.33 1.71
C SER A 132 4.00 -19.81 2.14
N GLU A 133 4.21 -19.98 3.41
CA GLU A 133 5.33 -20.79 3.87
C GLU A 133 5.19 -22.16 3.21
N LYS A 134 6.06 -22.45 2.23
CA LYS A 134 6.34 -23.85 1.90
C LYS A 134 6.86 -24.46 3.19
N PRO A 135 6.30 -25.60 3.67
CA PRO A 135 6.91 -26.29 4.78
C PRO A 135 8.37 -26.48 4.41
N SER A 136 9.27 -25.92 5.20
CA SER A 136 10.70 -26.10 5.02
C SER A 136 10.92 -27.60 5.00
N ALA A 137 11.32 -28.13 3.86
CA ALA A 137 11.84 -29.48 3.80
C ALA A 137 13.02 -29.51 4.78
N ARG A 138 12.81 -30.07 5.96
CA ARG A 138 13.90 -30.40 6.87
C ARG A 138 14.80 -31.32 6.04
N LEU A 139 15.93 -30.82 5.61
CA LEU A 139 17.01 -31.64 5.14
C LEU A 139 17.31 -32.63 6.28
N ALA A 140 17.02 -33.88 6.03
CA ALA A 140 17.42 -34.93 6.92
C ALA A 140 18.96 -34.84 7.08
N PRO A 141 19.48 -34.95 8.29
CA PRO A 141 20.92 -34.95 8.46
C PRO A 141 21.49 -36.14 7.69
N PHE A 142 22.44 -35.87 6.80
CA PHE A 142 23.27 -36.90 6.22
C PHE A 142 23.99 -37.59 7.38
N SER A 143 23.55 -38.79 7.73
CA SER A 143 24.38 -39.69 8.52
C SER A 143 25.40 -40.28 7.59
N ALA A 144 26.63 -39.91 7.82
CA ALA A 144 27.78 -40.56 7.24
C ALA A 144 27.93 -42.00 7.78
#